data_63570578321e082fbf7f6ee12846554a
#
_entry.id   63570578321e082fbf7f6ee12846554a
#
_cell.length_a   1.000
_cell.length_b   1.000
_cell.length_c   1.000
_cell.angle_alpha   90.00
_cell.angle_beta   90.00
_cell.angle_gamma   90.00
#
_symmetry.space_group_name_H-M   'P 1'
#
loop_
_entity.id
_entity.type
_entity.pdbx_description
1 polymer ?
#
loop_
_entity_poly.entity_id
_entity_poly.type
_entity_poly.pdbx_seq_one_letter_code
_entity_poly.pdbx_strand_id
1 'polypeptide(L)'
;MKKIAITGNIASGKSQVEKELISLGYKVADTDKINHEILENDKITIQEIKIAFSDCDILDEQGKLSREKIGRIVFSNNEKKQILEGILHKKIYEKLEAFYEKNKDEKLVFISIPLLFEAKQEDKFDKIVFISANEELRLKRLIERNNYDIEYAKKRISAQEKEQIKIEKSDFVIYNNSDLSNLKNQIKKVLHQLILSC
;
A
#
# COMPACT_ATOMS: atom_id res chain seq x y z
N MET A 1 -14.28 -2.85 16.68
CA MET A 1 -13.60 -3.05 15.37
C MET A 1 -12.10 -2.87 15.55
N LYS A 2 -11.28 -3.85 15.16
CA LYS A 2 -9.82 -3.69 15.11
C LYS A 2 -9.35 -3.37 13.69
N LYS A 3 -8.41 -2.43 13.58
CA LYS A 3 -7.79 -1.98 12.33
C LYS A 3 -6.49 -2.75 12.11
N ILE A 4 -6.44 -3.59 11.09
CA ILE A 4 -5.30 -4.46 10.80
C ILE A 4 -4.56 -3.93 9.56
N ALA A 5 -3.31 -3.52 9.73
CA ALA A 5 -2.47 -3.17 8.58
C ALA A 5 -1.97 -4.41 7.86
N ILE A 6 -2.04 -4.41 6.54
CA ILE A 6 -1.38 -5.38 5.66
C ILE A 6 -0.29 -4.64 4.90
N THR A 7 0.94 -5.06 5.08
CA THR A 7 2.07 -4.47 4.38
C THR A 7 3.03 -5.55 3.87
N GLY A 8 4.00 -5.19 3.08
CA GLY A 8 4.98 -6.13 2.55
C GLY A 8 5.86 -5.48 1.50
N ASN A 9 7.02 -6.06 1.30
CA ASN A 9 7.97 -5.57 0.32
C ASN A 9 7.43 -5.69 -1.12
N ILE A 10 8.03 -4.93 -2.03
CA ILE A 10 7.69 -4.98 -3.46
C ILE A 10 7.69 -6.44 -3.97
N ALA A 11 6.65 -6.81 -4.69
CA ALA A 11 6.43 -8.15 -5.27
C ALA A 11 6.33 -9.30 -4.24
N SER A 12 6.11 -9.03 -2.94
CA SER A 12 5.89 -10.08 -1.92
C SER A 12 4.56 -10.84 -2.08
N GLY A 13 3.60 -10.30 -2.85
CA GLY A 13 2.29 -10.90 -3.06
C GLY A 13 1.18 -10.37 -2.16
N LYS A 14 1.34 -9.17 -1.60
CA LYS A 14 0.34 -8.47 -0.78
C LYS A 14 -1.06 -8.48 -1.43
N SER A 15 -1.14 -8.19 -2.73
CA SER A 15 -2.42 -8.20 -3.47
C SER A 15 -3.10 -9.57 -3.52
N GLN A 16 -2.34 -10.67 -3.44
CA GLN A 16 -2.92 -12.02 -3.38
C GLN A 16 -3.55 -12.27 -2.00
N VAL A 17 -2.92 -11.78 -0.93
CA VAL A 17 -3.47 -11.83 0.43
C VAL A 17 -4.75 -11.00 0.51
N GLU A 18 -4.78 -9.79 -0.05
CA GLU A 18 -5.98 -8.95 -0.13
C GLU A 18 -7.14 -9.67 -0.81
N LYS A 19 -6.89 -10.28 -1.98
CA LYS A 19 -7.91 -11.04 -2.72
C LYS A 19 -8.47 -12.19 -1.88
N GLU A 20 -7.62 -12.91 -1.17
CA GLU A 20 -8.05 -14.03 -0.32
C GLU A 20 -8.89 -13.52 0.87
N LEU A 21 -8.48 -12.43 1.53
CA LEU A 21 -9.26 -11.83 2.61
C LEU A 21 -10.65 -11.36 2.13
N ILE A 22 -10.72 -10.73 0.97
CA ILE A 22 -12.00 -10.32 0.36
C ILE A 22 -12.86 -11.54 0.04
N SER A 23 -12.27 -12.63 -0.50
CA SER A 23 -13.00 -13.88 -0.80
C SER A 23 -13.56 -14.56 0.46
N LEU A 24 -12.92 -14.34 1.62
CA LEU A 24 -13.37 -14.80 2.92
C LEU A 24 -14.38 -13.85 3.59
N GLY A 25 -14.79 -12.78 2.91
CA GLY A 25 -15.82 -11.83 3.38
C GLY A 25 -15.28 -10.64 4.18
N TYR A 26 -13.96 -10.55 4.41
CA TYR A 26 -13.38 -9.43 5.15
C TYR A 26 -13.39 -8.14 4.34
N LYS A 27 -13.51 -7.01 5.04
CA LYS A 27 -13.44 -5.66 4.45
C LYS A 27 -11.99 -5.23 4.35
N VAL A 28 -11.56 -4.89 3.13
CA VAL A 28 -10.19 -4.47 2.82
C VAL A 28 -10.21 -3.13 2.11
N ALA A 29 -9.50 -2.15 2.66
CA ALA A 29 -9.18 -0.89 1.97
C ALA A 29 -7.73 -0.95 1.49
N ASP A 30 -7.48 -0.53 0.26
CA ASP A 30 -6.14 -0.47 -0.35
C ASP A 30 -5.79 1.01 -0.58
N THR A 31 -4.79 1.52 0.14
CA THR A 31 -4.42 2.94 0.08
C THR A 31 -3.86 3.35 -1.28
N ASP A 32 -3.23 2.44 -2.03
CA ASP A 32 -2.79 2.74 -3.40
C ASP A 32 -3.98 2.92 -4.35
N LYS A 33 -5.03 2.09 -4.20
CA LYS A 33 -6.25 2.24 -4.99
C LYS A 33 -7.01 3.50 -4.61
N ILE A 34 -7.11 3.80 -3.32
CA ILE A 34 -7.71 5.05 -2.83
C ILE A 34 -6.97 6.25 -3.42
N ASN A 35 -5.65 6.26 -3.37
CA ASN A 35 -4.83 7.32 -3.95
C ASN A 35 -5.04 7.46 -5.46
N HIS A 36 -5.11 6.35 -6.17
CA HIS A 36 -5.39 6.34 -7.61
C HIS A 36 -6.78 6.93 -7.92
N GLU A 37 -7.80 6.51 -7.19
CA GLU A 37 -9.17 7.02 -7.32
C GLU A 37 -9.26 8.53 -7.05
N ILE A 38 -8.54 9.03 -6.02
CA ILE A 38 -8.48 10.45 -5.70
C ILE A 38 -7.89 11.24 -6.88
N LEU A 39 -6.74 10.80 -7.40
CA LEU A 39 -6.05 11.47 -8.51
C LEU A 39 -6.84 11.46 -9.83
N GLU A 40 -7.74 10.49 -10.01
CA GLU A 40 -8.56 10.39 -11.21
C GLU A 40 -9.92 11.11 -11.09
N ASN A 41 -10.55 11.06 -9.91
CA ASN A 41 -11.97 11.38 -9.80
C ASN A 41 -12.30 12.47 -8.79
N ASP A 42 -11.42 12.78 -7.82
CA ASP A 42 -11.70 13.80 -6.81
C ASP A 42 -11.39 15.21 -7.32
N LYS A 43 -12.39 15.87 -7.87
CA LYS A 43 -12.27 17.19 -8.53
C LYS A 43 -11.66 18.24 -7.61
N ILE A 44 -11.96 18.20 -6.30
CA ILE A 44 -11.45 19.17 -5.32
C ILE A 44 -9.97 18.96 -5.15
N THR A 45 -9.53 17.73 -4.85
CA THR A 45 -8.12 17.39 -4.67
C THR A 45 -7.31 17.61 -5.94
N ILE A 46 -7.87 17.27 -7.12
CA ILE A 46 -7.25 17.56 -8.42
C ILE A 46 -6.99 19.07 -8.58
N GLN A 47 -7.96 19.90 -8.21
CA GLN A 47 -7.82 21.35 -8.31
C GLN A 47 -6.79 21.89 -7.30
N GLU A 48 -6.77 21.39 -6.06
CA GLU A 48 -5.76 21.72 -5.05
C GLU A 48 -4.34 21.41 -5.56
N ILE A 49 -4.14 20.23 -6.17
CA ILE A 49 -2.85 19.85 -6.76
C ILE A 49 -2.50 20.78 -7.93
N LYS A 50 -3.44 21.10 -8.81
CA LYS A 50 -3.18 22.04 -9.93
C LYS A 50 -2.76 23.42 -9.45
N ILE A 51 -3.34 23.92 -8.37
CA ILE A 51 -2.96 25.21 -7.76
C ILE A 51 -1.57 25.13 -7.15
N ALA A 52 -1.31 24.09 -6.33
CA ALA A 52 -0.04 23.90 -5.64
C ALA A 52 1.15 23.65 -6.59
N PHE A 53 0.87 23.18 -7.81
CA PHE A 53 1.85 22.89 -8.87
C PHE A 53 1.67 23.79 -10.10
N SER A 54 1.11 25.00 -9.93
CA SER A 54 0.83 25.92 -11.04
C SER A 54 2.09 26.39 -11.79
N ASP A 55 3.25 26.29 -11.16
CA ASP A 55 4.58 26.56 -11.70
C ASP A 55 5.22 25.36 -12.41
N CYS A 56 4.52 24.22 -12.51
CA CYS A 56 5.03 22.97 -13.04
C CYS A 56 4.14 22.41 -14.16
N ASP A 57 4.76 21.72 -15.12
CA ASP A 57 4.01 20.95 -16.12
C ASP A 57 3.60 19.60 -15.55
N ILE A 58 2.36 19.49 -15.06
CA ILE A 58 1.81 18.28 -14.41
C ILE A 58 0.65 17.65 -15.18
N LEU A 59 0.27 18.21 -16.34
CA LEU A 59 -0.87 17.73 -17.11
C LEU A 59 -0.42 16.87 -18.30
N ASP A 60 -1.25 15.90 -18.67
CA ASP A 60 -1.14 15.19 -19.92
C ASP A 60 -1.78 15.99 -21.08
N GLU A 61 -1.74 15.43 -22.29
CA GLU A 61 -2.30 16.03 -23.51
C GLU A 61 -3.83 16.24 -23.44
N GLN A 62 -4.52 15.55 -22.53
CA GLN A 62 -5.94 15.63 -22.30
C GLN A 62 -6.32 16.59 -21.15
N GLY A 63 -5.34 17.27 -20.54
CA GLY A 63 -5.55 18.20 -19.44
C GLY A 63 -5.80 17.51 -18.09
N LYS A 64 -5.53 16.20 -17.99
CA LYS A 64 -5.59 15.44 -16.73
C LYS A 64 -4.24 15.45 -16.03
N LEU A 65 -4.23 15.15 -14.73
CA LEU A 65 -2.99 15.00 -13.97
C LEU A 65 -2.16 13.84 -14.52
N SER A 66 -0.93 14.13 -14.94
CA SER A 66 0.06 13.13 -15.35
C SER A 66 0.84 12.62 -14.14
N ARG A 67 0.56 11.39 -13.71
CA ARG A 67 1.29 10.74 -12.61
C ARG A 67 2.78 10.64 -12.87
N GLU A 68 3.17 10.45 -14.12
CA GLU A 68 4.57 10.38 -14.53
C GLU A 68 5.27 11.73 -14.34
N LYS A 69 4.66 12.83 -14.83
CA LYS A 69 5.23 14.18 -14.69
C LYS A 69 5.30 14.58 -13.21
N ILE A 70 4.22 14.37 -12.45
CA ILE A 70 4.18 14.62 -11.01
C ILE A 70 5.26 13.79 -10.31
N GLY A 71 5.37 12.51 -10.63
CA GLY A 71 6.38 11.62 -10.06
C GLY A 71 7.81 12.11 -10.29
N ARG A 72 8.14 12.58 -11.50
CA ARG A 72 9.45 13.16 -11.82
C ARG A 72 9.75 14.41 -10.98
N ILE A 73 8.76 15.30 -10.82
CA ILE A 73 8.90 16.55 -10.05
C ILE A 73 9.16 16.23 -8.57
N VAL A 74 8.33 15.39 -7.95
CA VAL A 74 8.45 15.09 -6.52
C VAL A 74 9.67 14.22 -6.19
N PHE A 75 10.18 13.47 -7.18
CA PHE A 75 11.43 12.73 -7.03
C PHE A 75 12.65 13.64 -6.90
N SER A 76 12.64 14.78 -7.59
CA SER A 76 13.75 15.76 -7.62
C SER A 76 13.56 16.95 -6.67
N ASN A 77 12.35 17.16 -6.14
CA ASN A 77 12.03 18.32 -5.30
C ASN A 77 11.28 17.88 -4.03
N ASN A 78 11.99 17.90 -2.90
CA ASN A 78 11.46 17.46 -1.61
C ASN A 78 10.33 18.36 -1.08
N GLU A 79 10.35 19.66 -1.36
CA GLU A 79 9.27 20.58 -0.97
C GLU A 79 7.98 20.25 -1.72
N LYS A 80 8.05 20.08 -3.04
CA LYS A 80 6.91 19.66 -3.86
C LYS A 80 6.39 18.27 -3.42
N LYS A 81 7.29 17.36 -3.04
CA LYS A 81 6.92 16.06 -2.47
C LYS A 81 6.09 16.23 -1.21
N GLN A 82 6.54 17.04 -0.25
CA GLN A 82 5.82 17.29 1.01
C GLN A 82 4.44 17.93 0.78
N ILE A 83 4.35 18.88 -0.14
CA ILE A 83 3.08 19.53 -0.51
C ILE A 83 2.11 18.48 -1.07
N LEU A 84 2.54 17.66 -2.03
CA LEU A 84 1.68 16.62 -2.61
C LEU A 84 1.24 15.58 -1.57
N GLU A 85 2.19 15.11 -0.74
CA GLU A 85 1.90 14.17 0.33
C GLU A 85 0.91 14.77 1.33
N GLY A 86 1.03 16.03 1.71
CA GLY A 86 0.11 16.72 2.61
C GLY A 86 -1.34 16.75 2.07
N ILE A 87 -1.51 17.07 0.79
CA ILE A 87 -2.82 17.09 0.12
C ILE A 87 -3.41 15.67 0.08
N LEU A 88 -2.63 14.70 -0.40
CA LEU A 88 -3.09 13.33 -0.60
C LEU A 88 -3.35 12.60 0.73
N HIS A 89 -2.48 12.75 1.73
CA HIS A 89 -2.66 12.09 3.03
C HIS A 89 -3.96 12.53 3.71
N LYS A 90 -4.26 13.84 3.70
CA LYS A 90 -5.52 14.34 4.23
C LYS A 90 -6.71 13.64 3.58
N LYS A 91 -6.71 13.53 2.26
CA LYS A 91 -7.81 12.95 1.50
C LYS A 91 -7.91 11.43 1.66
N ILE A 92 -6.77 10.73 1.68
CA ILE A 92 -6.72 9.30 1.99
C ILE A 92 -7.29 9.04 3.39
N TYR A 93 -6.95 9.88 4.36
CA TYR A 93 -7.46 9.78 5.72
C TYR A 93 -8.99 9.93 5.79
N GLU A 94 -9.55 10.94 5.12
CA GLU A 94 -11.00 11.12 5.02
C GLU A 94 -11.70 9.87 4.41
N LYS A 95 -11.12 9.28 3.36
CA LYS A 95 -11.65 8.05 2.75
C LYS A 95 -11.55 6.84 3.68
N LEU A 96 -10.47 6.73 4.46
CA LEU A 96 -10.32 5.66 5.45
C LEU A 96 -11.30 5.82 6.62
N GLU A 97 -11.54 7.04 7.12
CA GLU A 97 -12.55 7.28 8.16
C GLU A 97 -13.96 6.91 7.67
N ALA A 98 -14.30 7.28 6.43
CA ALA A 98 -15.56 6.86 5.82
C ALA A 98 -15.66 5.33 5.67
N PHE A 99 -14.55 4.67 5.34
CA PHE A 99 -14.49 3.21 5.29
C PHE A 99 -14.68 2.58 6.68
N TYR A 100 -14.07 3.13 7.73
CA TYR A 100 -14.23 2.65 9.10
C TYR A 100 -15.66 2.81 9.59
N GLU A 101 -16.27 3.98 9.38
CA GLU A 101 -17.66 4.21 9.80
C GLU A 101 -18.64 3.26 9.08
N LYS A 102 -18.46 3.05 7.77
CA LYS A 102 -19.28 2.11 7.00
C LYS A 102 -19.18 0.66 7.51
N ASN A 103 -18.05 0.29 8.12
CA ASN A 103 -17.76 -1.08 8.53
C ASN A 103 -17.61 -1.21 10.07
N LYS A 104 -18.19 -0.29 10.85
CA LYS A 104 -18.02 -0.23 12.31
C LYS A 104 -18.51 -1.46 13.06
N ASP A 105 -19.44 -2.22 12.48
CA ASP A 105 -20.00 -3.45 13.05
C ASP A 105 -19.11 -4.68 12.79
N GLU A 106 -18.09 -4.54 11.95
CA GLU A 106 -17.11 -5.61 11.69
C GLU A 106 -16.15 -5.77 12.87
N LYS A 107 -15.78 -7.00 13.20
CA LYS A 107 -14.77 -7.26 14.25
C LYS A 107 -13.38 -6.81 13.80
N LEU A 108 -13.04 -7.09 12.53
CA LEU A 108 -11.76 -6.80 11.90
C LEU A 108 -11.98 -6.09 10.57
N VAL A 109 -11.20 -5.05 10.32
CA VAL A 109 -11.05 -4.45 8.99
C VAL A 109 -9.57 -4.43 8.62
N PHE A 110 -9.26 -4.58 7.34
CA PHE A 110 -7.90 -4.64 6.84
C PHE A 110 -7.57 -3.43 5.97
N ILE A 111 -6.41 -2.85 6.20
CA ILE A 111 -5.91 -1.72 5.44
C ILE A 111 -4.58 -2.11 4.79
N SER A 112 -4.55 -2.15 3.47
CA SER A 112 -3.36 -2.46 2.70
C SER A 112 -2.54 -1.20 2.47
N ILE A 113 -1.32 -1.16 3.01
CA ILE A 113 -0.41 -0.01 2.96
C ILE A 113 0.98 -0.48 2.52
N PRO A 114 1.45 -0.13 1.33
CA PRO A 114 2.74 -0.61 0.82
C PRO A 114 3.96 -0.13 1.59
N LEU A 115 3.95 1.14 2.04
CA LEU A 115 5.09 1.81 2.68
C LEU A 115 4.79 2.18 4.14
N LEU A 116 4.16 1.26 4.89
CA LEU A 116 3.73 1.48 6.27
C LEU A 116 4.87 1.96 7.17
N PHE A 117 6.00 1.24 7.16
CA PHE A 117 7.14 1.49 8.01
C PHE A 117 7.94 2.71 7.56
N GLU A 118 8.14 2.87 6.26
CA GLU A 118 8.80 4.03 5.67
C GLU A 118 8.03 5.34 5.96
N ALA A 119 6.71 5.26 6.02
CA ALA A 119 5.83 6.39 6.38
C ALA A 119 5.62 6.55 7.89
N LYS A 120 6.18 5.67 8.71
CA LYS A 120 6.07 5.67 10.19
C LYS A 120 4.60 5.74 10.65
N GLN A 121 3.75 4.88 10.10
CA GLN A 121 2.32 4.88 10.37
C GLN A 121 1.87 3.68 11.23
N GLU A 122 2.79 2.97 11.85
CA GLU A 122 2.55 1.76 12.64
C GLU A 122 1.52 2.00 13.74
N ASP A 123 1.63 3.13 14.44
CA ASP A 123 0.79 3.51 15.59
C ASP A 123 -0.70 3.69 15.26
N LYS A 124 -1.05 3.75 13.98
CA LYS A 124 -2.44 3.93 13.54
C LYS A 124 -3.24 2.63 13.51
N PHE A 125 -2.60 1.48 13.76
CA PHE A 125 -3.18 0.16 13.60
C PHE A 125 -3.04 -0.67 14.88
N ASP A 126 -4.08 -1.47 15.14
CA ASP A 126 -4.08 -2.38 16.30
C ASP A 126 -3.14 -3.56 16.12
N LYS A 127 -2.97 -4.02 14.88
CA LYS A 127 -2.07 -5.12 14.51
C LYS A 127 -1.53 -4.93 13.11
N ILE A 128 -0.33 -5.46 12.88
CA ILE A 128 0.39 -5.42 11.60
C ILE A 128 0.66 -6.83 11.10
N VAL A 129 0.20 -7.11 9.89
CA VAL A 129 0.50 -8.35 9.16
C VAL A 129 1.47 -8.02 8.03
N PHE A 130 2.69 -8.54 8.12
CA PHE A 130 3.71 -8.37 7.10
C PHE A 130 3.74 -9.56 6.14
N ILE A 131 3.73 -9.28 4.83
CA ILE A 131 3.87 -10.30 3.79
C ILE A 131 5.31 -10.33 3.31
N SER A 132 5.99 -11.44 3.64
CA SER A 132 7.36 -11.74 3.26
C SER A 132 7.41 -12.67 2.04
N ALA A 133 8.41 -12.49 1.20
CA ALA A 133 8.78 -13.46 0.17
C ALA A 133 10.28 -13.36 -0.12
N ASN A 134 10.91 -14.49 -0.44
CA ASN A 134 12.32 -14.56 -0.78
C ASN A 134 12.68 -13.57 -1.88
N GLU A 135 13.86 -12.95 -1.77
CA GLU A 135 14.29 -11.89 -2.69
C GLU A 135 14.34 -12.37 -4.14
N GLU A 136 14.85 -13.56 -4.40
CA GLU A 136 14.87 -14.15 -5.74
C GLU A 136 13.48 -14.28 -6.35
N LEU A 137 12.50 -14.69 -5.53
CA LEU A 137 11.12 -14.84 -5.96
C LEU A 137 10.47 -13.47 -6.21
N ARG A 138 10.77 -12.47 -5.37
CA ARG A 138 10.34 -11.08 -5.57
C ARG A 138 10.93 -10.48 -6.84
N LEU A 139 12.22 -10.72 -7.08
CA LEU A 139 12.91 -10.25 -8.30
C LEU A 139 12.27 -10.84 -9.56
N LYS A 140 12.06 -12.16 -9.58
CA LYS A 140 11.39 -12.85 -10.69
C LYS A 140 9.99 -12.27 -10.94
N ARG A 141 9.17 -12.18 -9.92
CA ARG A 141 7.79 -11.63 -10.01
C ARG A 141 7.78 -10.17 -10.49
N LEU A 142 8.75 -9.37 -10.08
CA LEU A 142 8.85 -7.97 -10.45
C LEU A 142 9.21 -7.79 -11.91
N ILE A 143 10.16 -8.58 -12.41
CA ILE A 143 10.55 -8.60 -13.83
C ILE A 143 9.36 -9.05 -14.69
N GLU A 144 8.73 -10.18 -14.37
CA GLU A 144 7.61 -10.74 -15.14
C GLU A 144 6.40 -9.78 -15.18
N ARG A 145 6.09 -9.11 -14.06
CA ARG A 145 4.93 -8.22 -13.97
C ARG A 145 5.12 -6.89 -14.71
N ASN A 146 6.32 -6.33 -14.64
CA ASN A 146 6.58 -4.95 -15.07
C ASN A 146 7.47 -4.86 -16.31
N ASN A 147 7.97 -5.98 -16.80
CA ASN A 147 8.95 -6.05 -17.89
C ASN A 147 10.21 -5.18 -17.64
N TYR A 148 10.65 -5.14 -16.37
CA TYR A 148 11.86 -4.40 -15.99
C TYR A 148 13.10 -5.21 -16.35
N ASP A 149 14.19 -4.50 -16.67
CA ASP A 149 15.51 -5.12 -16.66
C ASP A 149 15.92 -5.51 -15.23
N ILE A 150 16.86 -6.44 -15.14
CA ILE A 150 17.27 -7.05 -13.89
C ILE A 150 17.91 -6.03 -12.92
N GLU A 151 18.70 -5.08 -13.45
CA GLU A 151 19.41 -4.09 -12.65
C GLU A 151 18.43 -3.09 -12.05
N TYR A 152 17.46 -2.62 -12.82
CA TYR A 152 16.41 -1.74 -12.34
C TYR A 152 15.53 -2.44 -11.29
N ALA A 153 15.18 -3.70 -11.53
CA ALA A 153 14.40 -4.48 -10.58
C ALA A 153 15.13 -4.66 -9.23
N LYS A 154 16.44 -4.98 -9.25
CA LYS A 154 17.29 -5.06 -8.05
C LYS A 154 17.35 -3.71 -7.33
N LYS A 155 17.55 -2.62 -8.05
CA LYS A 155 17.55 -1.26 -7.48
C LYS A 155 16.24 -0.94 -6.78
N ARG A 156 15.11 -1.35 -7.32
CA ARG A 156 13.78 -1.17 -6.70
C ARG A 156 13.62 -1.98 -5.41
N ILE A 157 14.17 -3.17 -5.36
CA ILE A 157 14.15 -4.03 -4.16
C ILE A 157 15.06 -3.44 -3.07
N SER A 158 16.29 -3.04 -3.42
CA SER A 158 17.26 -2.50 -2.47
C SER A 158 16.91 -1.11 -1.92
N ALA A 159 16.02 -0.38 -2.59
CA ALA A 159 15.55 0.93 -2.12
C ALA A 159 14.57 0.85 -0.95
N GLN A 160 14.07 -0.33 -0.61
CA GLN A 160 13.17 -0.53 0.54
C GLN A 160 13.97 -0.78 1.83
N GLU A 161 13.36 -0.47 2.98
CA GLU A 161 13.92 -0.82 4.28
C GLU A 161 14.15 -2.34 4.40
N LYS A 162 15.19 -2.73 5.14
CA LYS A 162 15.55 -4.14 5.35
C LYS A 162 14.36 -4.93 5.89
N GLU A 163 14.10 -6.08 5.26
CA GLU A 163 12.96 -6.94 5.59
C GLU A 163 12.95 -7.38 7.05
N GLN A 164 14.14 -7.68 7.61
CA GLN A 164 14.26 -8.11 8.99
C GLN A 164 13.68 -7.09 9.99
N ILE A 165 13.95 -5.80 9.76
CA ILE A 165 13.42 -4.71 10.62
C ILE A 165 11.89 -4.68 10.56
N LYS A 166 11.32 -4.88 9.38
CA LYS A 166 9.87 -4.90 9.19
C LYS A 166 9.21 -6.11 9.86
N ILE A 167 9.87 -7.27 9.79
CA ILE A 167 9.43 -8.49 10.48
C ILE A 167 9.39 -8.26 11.99
N GLU A 168 10.44 -7.69 12.57
CA GLU A 168 10.54 -7.42 14.02
C GLU A 168 9.48 -6.43 14.52
N LYS A 169 9.06 -5.50 13.67
CA LYS A 169 8.01 -4.51 13.97
C LYS A 169 6.59 -5.01 13.71
N SER A 170 6.42 -6.22 13.19
CA SER A 170 5.12 -6.76 12.82
C SER A 170 4.60 -7.77 13.84
N ASP A 171 3.29 -7.79 14.06
CA ASP A 171 2.67 -8.78 14.96
C ASP A 171 2.57 -10.17 14.32
N PHE A 172 2.38 -10.21 13.01
CA PHE A 172 2.25 -11.46 12.24
C PHE A 172 3.01 -11.38 10.93
N VAL A 173 3.58 -12.52 10.51
CA VAL A 173 4.27 -12.64 9.22
C VAL A 173 3.64 -13.77 8.42
N ILE A 174 3.34 -13.49 7.14
CA ILE A 174 2.90 -14.49 6.16
C ILE A 174 4.02 -14.67 5.14
N TYR A 175 4.57 -15.88 5.06
CA TYR A 175 5.65 -16.22 4.11
C TYR A 175 5.08 -16.75 2.80
N ASN A 176 5.14 -15.94 1.74
CA ASN A 176 4.61 -16.26 0.41
C ASN A 176 5.70 -16.83 -0.52
N ASN A 177 6.36 -17.91 -0.06
CA ASN A 177 7.47 -18.56 -0.75
C ASN A 177 7.10 -19.85 -1.50
N SER A 178 5.85 -20.30 -1.40
CA SER A 178 5.38 -21.53 -2.01
C SER A 178 4.08 -21.31 -2.80
N ASP A 179 3.26 -22.33 -2.93
CA ASP A 179 2.03 -22.29 -3.70
C ASP A 179 0.88 -21.55 -3.01
N LEU A 180 -0.19 -21.34 -3.74
CA LEU A 180 -1.38 -20.64 -3.28
C LEU A 180 -2.08 -21.36 -2.12
N SER A 181 -2.03 -22.69 -2.07
CA SER A 181 -2.66 -23.49 -1.00
C SER A 181 -1.96 -23.22 0.32
N ASN A 182 -0.62 -23.19 0.33
CA ASN A 182 0.16 -22.85 1.51
C ASN A 182 -0.13 -21.41 1.97
N LEU A 183 -0.17 -20.45 1.04
CA LEU A 183 -0.51 -19.07 1.34
C LEU A 183 -1.89 -18.97 2.02
N LYS A 184 -2.92 -19.62 1.49
CA LYS A 184 -4.26 -19.65 2.07
C LYS A 184 -4.27 -20.24 3.48
N ASN A 185 -3.50 -21.30 3.73
CA ASN A 185 -3.38 -21.90 5.05
C ASN A 185 -2.74 -20.96 6.07
N GLN A 186 -1.70 -20.22 5.67
CA GLN A 186 -1.07 -19.21 6.53
C GLN A 186 -2.02 -18.06 6.84
N ILE A 187 -2.76 -17.56 5.84
CA ILE A 187 -3.79 -16.53 6.04
C ILE A 187 -4.83 -16.99 7.07
N LYS A 188 -5.36 -18.20 6.94
CA LYS A 188 -6.34 -18.76 7.90
C LYS A 188 -5.77 -18.84 9.32
N LYS A 189 -4.50 -19.24 9.49
CA LYS A 189 -3.82 -19.28 10.81
C LYS A 189 -3.73 -17.89 11.42
N VAL A 190 -3.28 -16.90 10.66
CA VAL A 190 -3.19 -15.50 11.12
C VAL A 190 -4.57 -14.95 11.48
N LEU A 191 -5.58 -15.19 10.66
CA LEU A 191 -6.97 -14.79 10.94
C LEU A 191 -7.49 -15.38 12.25
N HIS A 192 -7.23 -16.68 12.49
CA HIS A 192 -7.63 -17.32 13.75
C HIS A 192 -6.98 -16.64 14.96
N GLN A 193 -5.68 -16.35 14.90
CA GLN A 193 -4.97 -15.64 15.98
C GLN A 193 -5.47 -14.20 16.17
N LEU A 194 -5.76 -13.48 15.09
CA LEU A 194 -6.33 -12.13 15.15
C LEU A 194 -7.71 -12.14 15.82
N ILE A 195 -8.56 -13.12 15.53
CA ILE A 195 -9.90 -13.25 16.15
C ILE A 195 -9.78 -13.58 17.63
N LEU A 196 -8.84 -14.45 18.03
CA LEU A 196 -8.63 -14.80 19.44
C LEU A 196 -8.06 -13.62 20.25
N SER A 197 -7.42 -12.66 19.61
CA SER A 197 -6.89 -11.46 20.26
C SER A 197 -7.92 -10.33 20.36
N CYS A 198 -9.14 -10.52 19.85
CA CYS A 198 -10.26 -9.59 19.95
C CYS A 198 -11.07 -9.85 21.21
#